data_69f090335503e3caba0ce2f00741a778
#
_entry.id   69f090335503e3caba0ce2f00741a778
#
_cell.length_a   1.000
_cell.length_b   1.000
_cell.length_c   1.000
_cell.angle_alpha   90.00
_cell.angle_beta   90.00
_cell.angle_gamma   90.00
#
_symmetry.space_group_name_H-M   'P 1'
#
loop_
_entity.id
_entity.type
_entity.pdbx_description
1 polymer ?
#
loop_
_entity_poly.entity_id
_entity_poly.type
_entity_poly.pdbx_seq_one_letter_code
_entity_poly.pdbx_strand_id
1 'polypeptide(L)'
;GNKKATEIKSELKSLTYSIKKIDSIESHSFLSDEFIKACGKIADYNAGSIGSVLSALLPTIVLENSSELNYEKGEKLENTFYETGLLQSDDEERYATYKSLIREEFAKGRSVFFCLPTTEDLLNAKTALEKGIEKYTHSIHSGLSKKEIIGTWKKLTEEKHPVLIIATGSFLSMPRGDLGTIIMEKESSRAYKMQTRPYIDMRDVAEYLAKELGIRLVLGDTLLRVETLWEEKKGR
;
A
#
# COMPACT_ATOMS: atom_id res chain seq x y z
N GLY A 1 -11.66 21.18 -21.31
CA GLY A 1 -12.18 21.53 -22.62
C GLY A 1 -11.55 20.66 -23.70
N ASN A 2 -12.36 20.09 -24.57
CA ASN A 2 -11.88 19.27 -25.68
C ASN A 2 -11.15 20.17 -26.70
N LYS A 3 -9.81 20.12 -26.71
CA LYS A 3 -9.02 20.71 -27.79
C LYS A 3 -9.25 19.89 -29.07
N LYS A 4 -9.40 20.56 -30.22
CA LYS A 4 -9.56 19.86 -31.50
C LYS A 4 -8.28 19.06 -31.81
N ALA A 5 -8.43 17.89 -32.42
CA ALA A 5 -7.33 16.97 -32.75
C ALA A 5 -6.17 17.63 -33.55
N THR A 6 -6.48 18.68 -34.32
CA THR A 6 -5.52 19.49 -35.08
C THR A 6 -4.62 20.37 -34.19
N GLU A 7 -5.17 20.92 -33.09
CA GLU A 7 -4.40 21.74 -32.13
C GLU A 7 -3.44 20.85 -31.32
N ILE A 8 -3.92 19.69 -30.89
CA ILE A 8 -3.08 18.70 -30.21
C ILE A 8 -1.93 18.24 -31.10
N LYS A 9 -2.17 17.99 -32.39
CA LYS A 9 -1.10 17.62 -33.34
C LYS A 9 -0.07 18.73 -33.55
N SER A 10 -0.46 20.00 -33.54
CA SER A 10 0.49 21.10 -33.66
C SER A 10 1.32 21.31 -32.38
N GLU A 11 0.69 21.18 -31.22
CA GLU A 11 1.39 21.22 -29.93
C GLU A 11 2.40 20.05 -29.81
N LEU A 12 2.01 18.83 -30.22
CA LEU A 12 2.89 17.67 -30.22
C LEU A 12 4.12 17.82 -31.12
N LYS A 13 4.01 18.54 -32.24
CA LYS A 13 5.13 18.82 -33.17
C LYS A 13 6.13 19.83 -32.60
N SER A 14 5.71 20.72 -31.69
CA SER A 14 6.57 21.71 -31.05
C SER A 14 7.33 21.21 -29.84
N LEU A 15 7.09 19.95 -29.41
CA LEU A 15 7.79 19.36 -28.26
C LEU A 15 9.25 19.06 -28.61
N THR A 16 10.15 19.35 -27.67
CA THR A 16 11.59 19.06 -27.78
C THR A 16 11.93 17.60 -27.49
N TYR A 17 10.94 16.78 -27.18
CA TYR A 17 11.07 15.35 -26.91
C TYR A 17 10.11 14.52 -27.75
N SER A 18 10.48 13.29 -28.07
CA SER A 18 9.62 12.38 -28.82
C SER A 18 8.65 11.64 -27.89
N ILE A 19 7.36 11.66 -28.25
CA ILE A 19 6.35 10.85 -27.58
C ILE A 19 6.45 9.41 -28.08
N LYS A 20 6.64 8.46 -27.16
CA LYS A 20 6.60 7.04 -27.49
C LYS A 20 5.16 6.64 -27.85
N LYS A 21 5.03 5.83 -28.89
CA LYS A 21 3.73 5.22 -29.23
C LYS A 21 3.40 4.12 -28.22
N ILE A 22 2.11 3.96 -27.95
CA ILE A 22 1.60 2.80 -27.22
C ILE A 22 1.53 1.67 -28.24
N ASP A 23 2.26 0.58 -28.00
CA ASP A 23 2.29 -0.58 -28.93
C ASP A 23 1.07 -1.48 -28.72
N SER A 24 0.67 -1.72 -27.46
CA SER A 24 -0.50 -2.54 -27.12
C SER A 24 -1.14 -2.06 -25.82
N ILE A 25 -2.41 -2.35 -25.65
CA ILE A 25 -3.16 -2.13 -24.40
C ILE A 25 -3.72 -3.49 -24.02
N GLU A 26 -3.34 -3.96 -22.84
CA GLU A 26 -3.90 -5.18 -22.25
C GLU A 26 -5.05 -4.82 -21.31
N SER A 27 -6.11 -5.63 -21.32
CA SER A 27 -7.34 -5.35 -20.58
C SER A 27 -7.40 -6.04 -19.20
N HIS A 28 -6.31 -6.66 -18.75
CA HIS A 28 -6.29 -7.28 -17.42
C HIS A 28 -5.89 -6.29 -16.33
N SER A 29 -6.44 -6.48 -15.12
CA SER A 29 -6.12 -5.68 -13.94
C SER A 29 -5.33 -6.52 -12.94
N PHE A 30 -4.24 -5.98 -12.42
CA PHE A 30 -3.46 -6.55 -11.33
C PHE A 30 -3.39 -5.65 -10.09
N LEU A 31 -4.04 -4.50 -10.15
CA LEU A 31 -4.16 -3.52 -9.07
C LEU A 31 -5.64 -3.28 -8.75
N SER A 32 -5.92 -2.89 -7.52
CA SER A 32 -7.25 -2.47 -7.13
C SER A 32 -7.58 -1.04 -7.61
N ASP A 33 -8.85 -0.77 -7.89
CA ASP A 33 -9.35 0.56 -8.26
C ASP A 33 -9.06 1.57 -7.13
N GLU A 34 -9.16 1.12 -5.89
CA GLU A 34 -8.92 1.92 -4.68
C GLU A 34 -7.46 2.36 -4.60
N PHE A 35 -6.51 1.49 -4.92
CA PHE A 35 -5.09 1.86 -4.99
C PHE A 35 -4.83 2.88 -6.11
N ILE A 36 -5.43 2.69 -7.28
CA ILE A 36 -5.29 3.65 -8.40
C ILE A 36 -5.87 5.02 -8.02
N LYS A 37 -7.02 5.06 -7.33
CA LYS A 37 -7.60 6.32 -6.83
C LYS A 37 -6.72 6.99 -5.78
N ALA A 38 -6.14 6.23 -4.85
CA ALA A 38 -5.18 6.75 -3.89
C ALA A 38 -3.96 7.35 -4.59
N CYS A 39 -3.41 6.67 -5.62
CA CYS A 39 -2.33 7.23 -6.45
C CYS A 39 -2.72 8.53 -7.16
N GLY A 40 -3.97 8.67 -7.59
CA GLY A 40 -4.48 9.93 -8.15
C GLY A 40 -4.41 11.09 -7.14
N LYS A 41 -4.87 10.86 -5.91
CA LYS A 41 -4.81 11.87 -4.84
C LYS A 41 -3.38 12.25 -4.46
N ILE A 42 -2.47 11.27 -4.43
CA ILE A 42 -1.05 11.51 -4.21
C ILE A 42 -0.44 12.32 -5.35
N ALA A 43 -0.83 12.04 -6.60
CA ALA A 43 -0.37 12.79 -7.76
C ALA A 43 -0.80 14.26 -7.70
N ASP A 44 -2.05 14.52 -7.32
CA ASP A 44 -2.57 15.87 -7.12
C ASP A 44 -1.82 16.61 -6.01
N TYR A 45 -1.60 15.96 -4.87
CA TYR A 45 -0.88 16.52 -3.72
C TYR A 45 0.58 16.86 -4.05
N ASN A 46 1.28 15.99 -4.79
CA ASN A 46 2.68 16.17 -5.18
C ASN A 46 2.85 16.92 -6.52
N ALA A 47 1.79 17.49 -7.11
CA ALA A 47 1.80 18.14 -8.41
C ALA A 47 2.44 17.27 -9.52
N GLY A 48 2.15 15.97 -9.51
CA GLY A 48 2.69 14.96 -10.39
C GLY A 48 1.65 14.34 -11.32
N SER A 49 2.05 13.29 -12.03
CA SER A 49 1.13 12.46 -12.80
C SER A 49 0.88 11.12 -12.10
N ILE A 50 -0.30 10.54 -12.29
CA ILE A 50 -0.62 9.21 -11.76
C ILE A 50 0.43 8.17 -12.22
N GLY A 51 0.89 8.24 -13.48
CA GLY A 51 1.91 7.35 -14.00
C GLY A 51 3.25 7.45 -13.26
N SER A 52 3.68 8.67 -12.88
CA SER A 52 4.89 8.85 -12.10
C SER A 52 4.77 8.30 -10.68
N VAL A 53 3.59 8.44 -10.06
CA VAL A 53 3.31 7.89 -8.74
C VAL A 53 3.27 6.36 -8.78
N LEU A 54 2.54 5.78 -9.74
CA LEU A 54 2.49 4.32 -9.92
C LEU A 54 3.88 3.73 -10.16
N SER A 55 4.68 4.35 -11.04
CA SER A 55 6.06 3.90 -11.31
C SER A 55 6.96 3.98 -10.07
N ALA A 56 6.71 4.91 -9.17
CA ALA A 56 7.49 5.07 -7.94
C ALA A 56 7.06 4.09 -6.83
N LEU A 57 5.76 3.80 -6.73
CA LEU A 57 5.19 2.96 -5.67
C LEU A 57 5.24 1.47 -5.99
N LEU A 58 5.22 1.10 -7.26
CA LEU A 58 5.20 -0.32 -7.66
C LEU A 58 6.64 -0.84 -7.77
N PRO A 59 6.97 -1.99 -7.15
CA PRO A 59 8.25 -2.65 -7.39
C PRO A 59 8.44 -2.95 -8.89
N THR A 60 9.61 -2.66 -9.43
CA THR A 60 9.95 -2.91 -10.85
C THR A 60 9.62 -4.34 -11.28
N ILE A 61 9.92 -5.32 -10.40
CA ILE A 61 9.60 -6.74 -10.63
C ILE A 61 8.10 -6.96 -10.85
N VAL A 62 7.23 -6.26 -10.12
CA VAL A 62 5.77 -6.36 -10.26
C VAL A 62 5.33 -5.75 -11.59
N LEU A 63 5.86 -4.58 -11.95
CA LEU A 63 5.56 -3.92 -13.23
C LEU A 63 5.99 -4.77 -14.43
N GLU A 64 7.21 -5.31 -14.42
CA GLU A 64 7.76 -6.11 -15.52
C GLU A 64 7.05 -7.46 -15.70
N ASN A 65 6.34 -7.94 -14.69
CA ASN A 65 5.63 -9.21 -14.72
C ASN A 65 4.12 -9.05 -14.51
N SER A 66 3.60 -7.87 -14.78
CA SER A 66 2.17 -7.56 -14.61
C SER A 66 1.25 -8.50 -15.38
N SER A 67 1.66 -8.96 -16.55
CA SER A 67 0.92 -9.95 -17.36
C SER A 67 0.73 -11.32 -16.68
N GLU A 68 1.56 -11.64 -15.68
CA GLU A 68 1.44 -12.87 -14.90
C GLU A 68 0.54 -12.71 -13.66
N LEU A 69 0.13 -11.47 -13.35
CA LEU A 69 -0.59 -11.10 -12.13
C LEU A 69 -2.02 -10.74 -12.51
N ASN A 70 -2.97 -11.35 -11.85
CA ASN A 70 -4.38 -11.04 -12.00
C ASN A 70 -4.96 -10.67 -10.62
N TYR A 71 -5.86 -9.71 -10.64
CA TYR A 71 -6.68 -9.39 -9.49
C TYR A 71 -8.14 -9.39 -9.91
N GLU A 72 -8.90 -10.33 -9.39
CA GLU A 72 -10.35 -10.34 -9.48
C GLU A 72 -10.91 -9.60 -8.27
N LYS A 73 -11.74 -8.61 -8.54
CA LYS A 73 -12.36 -7.81 -7.49
C LYS A 73 -13.28 -8.72 -6.66
N GLY A 74 -12.87 -9.00 -5.44
CA GLY A 74 -13.70 -9.68 -4.45
C GLY A 74 -14.91 -8.83 -4.03
N GLU A 75 -15.85 -9.44 -3.32
CA GLU A 75 -16.94 -8.71 -2.69
C GLU A 75 -16.35 -7.68 -1.73
N LYS A 76 -16.84 -6.43 -1.80
CA LYS A 76 -16.46 -5.39 -0.83
C LYS A 76 -16.97 -5.81 0.54
N LEU A 77 -16.11 -5.60 1.54
CA LEU A 77 -16.55 -5.72 2.93
C LEU A 77 -17.71 -4.75 3.19
N GLU A 78 -18.82 -5.27 3.67
CA GLU A 78 -19.94 -4.46 4.10
C GLU A 78 -19.61 -3.72 5.40
N ASN A 79 -20.18 -2.51 5.57
CA ASN A 79 -20.04 -1.70 6.79
C ASN A 79 -18.62 -1.34 7.19
N THR A 80 -17.77 -1.04 6.23
CA THR A 80 -16.44 -0.48 6.49
C THR A 80 -16.50 1.05 6.49
N PHE A 81 -15.81 1.66 7.44
CA PHE A 81 -15.60 3.10 7.48
C PHE A 81 -14.13 3.38 7.84
N TYR A 82 -13.61 4.47 7.30
CA TYR A 82 -12.26 4.90 7.61
C TYR A 82 -12.19 5.41 9.04
N GLU A 83 -11.22 4.90 9.79
CA GLU A 83 -10.83 5.44 11.09
C GLU A 83 -9.31 5.40 11.25
N THR A 84 -8.75 6.34 11.99
CA THR A 84 -7.34 6.36 12.37
C THR A 84 -7.19 6.03 13.84
N GLY A 85 -6.36 5.03 14.16
CA GLY A 85 -5.95 4.69 15.51
C GLY A 85 -4.50 5.09 15.74
N LEU A 86 -4.20 5.72 16.88
CA LEU A 86 -2.85 6.04 17.29
C LEU A 86 -2.44 5.13 18.45
N LEU A 87 -1.26 4.53 18.35
CA LEU A 87 -0.71 3.63 19.35
C LEU A 87 0.70 4.06 19.74
N GLN A 88 0.79 4.87 20.77
CA GLN A 88 2.05 5.32 21.34
C GLN A 88 2.32 4.60 22.64
N SER A 89 3.25 3.64 22.63
CA SER A 89 3.67 2.86 23.79
C SER A 89 5.02 2.20 23.53
N ASP A 90 5.59 1.53 24.51
CA ASP A 90 6.78 0.71 24.32
C ASP A 90 6.49 -0.48 23.38
N ASP A 91 7.55 -1.13 22.91
CA ASP A 91 7.45 -2.21 21.91
C ASP A 91 6.64 -3.40 22.44
N GLU A 92 6.79 -3.78 23.69
CA GLU A 92 6.12 -4.95 24.27
C GLU A 92 4.60 -4.75 24.30
N GLU A 93 4.14 -3.63 24.82
CA GLU A 93 2.72 -3.27 24.90
C GLU A 93 2.12 -3.10 23.48
N ARG A 94 2.86 -2.42 22.59
CA ARG A 94 2.44 -2.17 21.23
C ARG A 94 2.24 -3.47 20.44
N TYR A 95 3.21 -4.41 20.50
CA TYR A 95 3.10 -5.70 19.84
C TYR A 95 2.03 -6.61 20.47
N ALA A 96 1.79 -6.51 21.77
CA ALA A 96 0.66 -7.19 22.41
C ALA A 96 -0.69 -6.70 21.86
N THR A 97 -0.82 -5.38 21.69
CA THR A 97 -2.01 -4.75 21.09
C THR A 97 -2.18 -5.17 19.62
N TYR A 98 -1.11 -5.20 18.82
CA TYR A 98 -1.18 -5.68 17.44
C TYR A 98 -1.63 -7.12 17.32
N LYS A 99 -1.14 -8.01 18.18
CA LYS A 99 -1.60 -9.42 18.21
C LYS A 99 -3.09 -9.52 18.48
N SER A 100 -3.61 -8.71 19.39
CA SER A 100 -5.03 -8.68 19.71
C SER A 100 -5.86 -8.17 18.52
N LEU A 101 -5.41 -7.10 17.89
CA LEU A 101 -6.04 -6.50 16.72
C LEU A 101 -6.05 -7.47 15.51
N ILE A 102 -4.92 -8.15 15.24
CA ILE A 102 -4.84 -9.15 14.17
C ILE A 102 -5.84 -10.29 14.40
N ARG A 103 -5.94 -10.79 15.64
CA ARG A 103 -6.92 -11.83 15.98
C ARG A 103 -8.36 -11.37 15.82
N GLU A 104 -8.64 -10.13 16.22
CA GLU A 104 -9.94 -9.50 16.06
C GLU A 104 -10.32 -9.39 14.56
N GLU A 105 -9.41 -8.92 13.71
CA GLU A 105 -9.66 -8.81 12.28
C GLU A 105 -9.84 -10.20 11.63
N PHE A 106 -9.04 -11.19 12.00
CA PHE A 106 -9.18 -12.57 11.53
C PHE A 106 -10.54 -13.18 11.93
N ALA A 107 -11.01 -12.91 13.15
CA ALA A 107 -12.33 -13.35 13.61
C ALA A 107 -13.48 -12.71 12.81
N LYS A 108 -13.26 -11.51 12.25
CA LYS A 108 -14.18 -10.82 11.34
C LYS A 108 -14.02 -11.22 9.87
N GLY A 109 -13.15 -12.17 9.56
CA GLY A 109 -12.84 -12.57 8.18
C GLY A 109 -12.04 -11.52 7.41
N ARG A 110 -11.24 -10.68 8.09
CA ARG A 110 -10.50 -9.57 7.50
C ARG A 110 -8.99 -9.78 7.58
N SER A 111 -8.30 -9.43 6.52
CA SER A 111 -6.83 -9.42 6.44
C SER A 111 -6.24 -8.14 7.06
N VAL A 112 -4.98 -8.25 7.48
CA VAL A 112 -4.22 -7.12 8.04
C VAL A 112 -2.95 -6.91 7.22
N PHE A 113 -2.69 -5.67 6.83
CA PHE A 113 -1.41 -5.25 6.23
C PHE A 113 -0.55 -4.57 7.30
N PHE A 114 0.55 -5.20 7.67
CA PHE A 114 1.51 -4.70 8.65
C PHE A 114 2.71 -4.11 7.92
N CYS A 115 2.78 -2.80 7.85
CA CYS A 115 3.79 -2.05 7.13
C CYS A 115 4.97 -1.68 8.02
N LEU A 116 6.16 -1.90 7.55
CA LEU A 116 7.41 -1.62 8.24
C LEU A 116 8.37 -0.79 7.38
N PRO A 117 9.20 0.06 8.00
CA PRO A 117 10.07 0.96 7.26
C PRO A 117 11.24 0.23 6.59
N THR A 118 11.74 -0.86 7.18
CA THR A 118 12.91 -1.59 6.69
C THR A 118 12.70 -3.10 6.64
N THR A 119 13.52 -3.80 5.87
CA THR A 119 13.50 -5.27 5.80
C THR A 119 13.93 -5.92 7.11
N GLU A 120 14.85 -5.29 7.86
CA GLU A 120 15.28 -5.79 9.17
C GLU A 120 14.13 -5.74 10.19
N ASP A 121 13.40 -4.64 10.24
CA ASP A 121 12.21 -4.51 11.08
C ASP A 121 11.16 -5.58 10.74
N LEU A 122 11.03 -5.89 9.46
CA LEU A 122 10.08 -6.89 8.97
C LEU A 122 10.38 -8.30 9.50
N LEU A 123 11.64 -8.71 9.53
CA LEU A 123 12.05 -10.01 10.06
C LEU A 123 11.75 -10.13 11.56
N ASN A 124 12.04 -9.07 12.32
CA ASN A 124 11.75 -9.00 13.74
C ASN A 124 10.23 -9.05 14.03
N ALA A 125 9.46 -8.25 13.29
CA ALA A 125 8.00 -8.23 13.42
C ALA A 125 7.36 -9.56 13.08
N LYS A 126 7.84 -10.23 12.03
CA LYS A 126 7.34 -11.56 11.64
C LYS A 126 7.46 -12.54 12.80
N THR A 127 8.66 -12.68 13.36
CA THR A 127 8.91 -13.58 14.50
C THR A 127 8.00 -13.27 15.70
N ALA A 128 7.73 -11.98 15.95
CA ALA A 128 6.89 -11.55 17.05
C ALA A 128 5.40 -11.83 16.83
N LEU A 129 4.90 -11.67 15.58
CA LEU A 129 3.46 -11.66 15.28
C LEU A 129 2.92 -13.00 14.76
N GLU A 130 3.74 -13.82 14.10
CA GLU A 130 3.26 -15.03 13.41
C GLU A 130 2.79 -16.17 14.31
N LYS A 131 3.14 -16.15 15.61
CA LYS A 131 2.87 -17.27 16.53
C LYS A 131 1.38 -17.64 16.58
N GLY A 132 1.08 -18.84 16.11
CA GLY A 132 -0.28 -19.42 16.06
C GLY A 132 -1.05 -19.09 14.78
N ILE A 133 -0.45 -18.30 13.87
CA ILE A 133 -1.02 -17.96 12.55
C ILE A 133 0.01 -18.09 11.42
N GLU A 134 1.07 -18.87 11.63
CA GLU A 134 2.22 -19.00 10.72
C GLU A 134 1.78 -19.32 9.29
N LYS A 135 0.79 -20.20 9.15
CA LYS A 135 0.23 -20.61 7.85
C LYS A 135 -0.36 -19.43 7.06
N TYR A 136 -0.90 -18.45 7.77
CA TYR A 136 -1.61 -17.30 7.21
C TYR A 136 -0.78 -16.00 7.31
N THR A 137 0.50 -16.11 7.70
CA THR A 137 1.43 -14.99 7.77
C THR A 137 2.37 -15.02 6.57
N HIS A 138 2.39 -13.96 5.79
CA HIS A 138 3.22 -13.83 4.60
C HIS A 138 4.06 -12.57 4.69
N SER A 139 5.35 -12.69 4.41
CA SER A 139 6.25 -11.55 4.33
C SER A 139 6.65 -11.28 2.89
N ILE A 140 6.66 -9.99 2.48
CA ILE A 140 7.07 -9.58 1.15
C ILE A 140 7.88 -8.28 1.22
N HIS A 141 9.07 -8.28 0.60
CA HIS A 141 9.98 -7.15 0.53
C HIS A 141 10.91 -7.26 -0.68
N SER A 142 11.55 -6.16 -1.04
CA SER A 142 12.41 -6.06 -2.22
C SER A 142 13.68 -6.93 -2.18
N GLY A 143 14.07 -7.45 -1.02
CA GLY A 143 15.20 -8.37 -0.87
C GLY A 143 14.91 -9.82 -1.26
N LEU A 144 13.64 -10.15 -1.55
CA LEU A 144 13.26 -11.47 -2.05
C LEU A 144 13.60 -11.62 -3.55
N SER A 145 13.82 -12.85 -3.99
CA SER A 145 13.98 -13.14 -5.41
C SER A 145 12.70 -12.85 -6.20
N LYS A 146 12.84 -12.63 -7.51
CA LYS A 146 11.69 -12.44 -8.42
C LYS A 146 10.63 -13.55 -8.24
N LYS A 147 11.07 -14.81 -8.20
CA LYS A 147 10.17 -15.96 -8.06
C LYS A 147 9.39 -15.92 -6.75
N GLU A 148 10.03 -15.53 -5.66
CA GLU A 148 9.40 -15.41 -4.35
C GLU A 148 8.39 -14.26 -4.31
N ILE A 149 8.74 -13.09 -4.86
CA ILE A 149 7.83 -11.94 -4.91
C ILE A 149 6.57 -12.28 -5.71
N ILE A 150 6.72 -12.78 -6.94
CA ILE A 150 5.60 -13.13 -7.81
C ILE A 150 4.79 -14.29 -7.23
N GLY A 151 5.46 -15.31 -6.69
CA GLY A 151 4.79 -16.44 -6.04
C GLY A 151 3.99 -16.02 -4.80
N THR A 152 4.56 -15.14 -3.96
CA THR A 152 3.86 -14.61 -2.78
C THR A 152 2.69 -13.72 -3.20
N TRP A 153 2.85 -12.89 -4.24
CA TRP A 153 1.78 -12.07 -4.77
C TRP A 153 0.59 -12.92 -5.22
N LYS A 154 0.83 -13.91 -6.08
CA LYS A 154 -0.22 -14.84 -6.55
C LYS A 154 -0.90 -15.55 -5.38
N LYS A 155 -0.12 -16.09 -4.45
CA LYS A 155 -0.64 -16.75 -3.27
C LYS A 155 -1.54 -15.84 -2.43
N LEU A 156 -1.14 -14.59 -2.23
CA LEU A 156 -1.90 -13.62 -1.46
C LEU A 156 -3.20 -13.19 -2.16
N THR A 157 -3.23 -13.11 -3.49
CA THR A 157 -4.45 -12.78 -4.25
C THR A 157 -5.42 -13.96 -4.35
N GLU A 158 -4.94 -15.19 -4.32
CA GLU A 158 -5.74 -16.42 -4.43
C GLU A 158 -6.24 -16.95 -3.07
N GLU A 159 -5.55 -16.60 -1.95
CA GLU A 159 -5.88 -17.08 -0.61
C GLU A 159 -7.23 -16.50 -0.15
N LYS A 160 -8.17 -17.37 0.19
CA LYS A 160 -9.51 -16.99 0.65
C LYS A 160 -9.61 -16.75 2.15
N HIS A 161 -8.66 -17.30 2.92
CA HIS A 161 -8.59 -17.07 4.35
C HIS A 161 -7.98 -15.71 4.64
N PRO A 162 -8.40 -15.00 5.69
CA PRO A 162 -7.72 -13.79 6.15
C PRO A 162 -6.23 -14.04 6.38
N VAL A 163 -5.41 -13.08 5.99
CA VAL A 163 -3.95 -13.18 6.08
C VAL A 163 -3.34 -11.98 6.78
N LEU A 164 -2.21 -12.22 7.44
CA LEU A 164 -1.31 -11.17 7.89
C LEU A 164 -0.23 -10.97 6.83
N ILE A 165 -0.23 -9.81 6.18
CA ILE A 165 0.79 -9.40 5.23
C ILE A 165 1.79 -8.51 5.96
N ILE A 166 3.03 -8.95 6.08
CA ILE A 166 4.11 -8.17 6.70
C ILE A 166 5.02 -7.68 5.57
N ALA A 167 5.05 -6.37 5.32
CA ALA A 167 5.68 -5.84 4.13
C ALA A 167 6.29 -4.44 4.33
N THR A 168 7.15 -4.03 3.39
CA THR A 168 7.55 -2.62 3.27
C THR A 168 6.51 -1.83 2.47
N GLY A 169 6.55 -0.49 2.59
CA GLY A 169 5.57 0.40 1.96
C GLY A 169 5.41 0.23 0.44
N SER A 170 6.44 -0.21 -0.27
CA SER A 170 6.37 -0.50 -1.72
C SER A 170 5.39 -1.62 -2.10
N PHE A 171 4.90 -2.39 -1.14
CA PHE A 171 3.93 -3.46 -1.36
C PHE A 171 2.51 -3.10 -0.89
N LEU A 172 2.24 -1.85 -0.51
CA LEU A 172 0.88 -1.34 -0.26
C LEU A 172 -0.04 -1.47 -1.50
N SER A 173 0.56 -1.62 -2.67
CA SER A 173 -0.15 -1.92 -3.92
C SER A 173 -0.74 -3.33 -4.00
N MET A 174 -0.44 -4.23 -3.05
CA MET A 174 -0.95 -5.60 -2.99
C MET A 174 -2.48 -5.59 -2.92
N PRO A 175 -3.19 -6.09 -3.95
CA PRO A 175 -4.63 -6.02 -3.97
C PRO A 175 -5.25 -7.13 -3.10
N ARG A 176 -6.09 -6.73 -2.14
CA ARG A 176 -6.91 -7.67 -1.34
C ARG A 176 -8.26 -7.05 -1.02
N GLY A 177 -9.33 -7.77 -1.39
CA GLY A 177 -10.70 -7.31 -1.16
C GLY A 177 -11.15 -7.42 0.31
N ASP A 178 -10.52 -8.28 1.10
CA ASP A 178 -10.82 -8.54 2.50
C ASP A 178 -9.92 -7.75 3.47
N LEU A 179 -9.13 -6.78 3.00
CA LEU A 179 -8.27 -5.97 3.86
C LEU A 179 -9.12 -5.13 4.82
N GLY A 180 -8.92 -5.28 6.13
CA GLY A 180 -9.66 -4.58 7.18
C GLY A 180 -8.84 -3.50 7.89
N THR A 181 -7.53 -3.69 7.98
CA THR A 181 -6.65 -2.77 8.71
C THR A 181 -5.27 -2.67 8.05
N ILE A 182 -4.75 -1.46 7.96
CA ILE A 182 -3.35 -1.16 7.67
C ILE A 182 -2.69 -0.68 8.97
N ILE A 183 -1.58 -1.30 9.36
CA ILE A 183 -0.76 -0.88 10.50
C ILE A 183 0.56 -0.33 9.96
N MET A 184 0.91 0.89 10.33
CA MET A 184 2.21 1.51 10.06
C MET A 184 3.02 1.52 11.35
N GLU A 185 3.93 0.57 11.51
CA GLU A 185 4.81 0.46 12.68
C GLU A 185 6.06 1.32 12.51
N LYS A 186 6.58 1.87 13.60
CA LYS A 186 7.67 2.87 13.61
C LYS A 186 7.31 4.09 12.76
N GLU A 187 6.14 4.64 13.02
CA GLU A 187 5.54 5.73 12.27
C GLU A 187 6.47 6.93 12.09
N SER A 188 7.31 7.23 13.07
CA SER A 188 8.28 8.34 13.02
C SER A 188 9.45 8.09 12.06
N SER A 189 9.62 6.87 11.54
CA SER A 189 10.77 6.51 10.71
C SER A 189 10.86 7.33 9.43
N ARG A 190 12.05 7.90 9.18
CA ARG A 190 12.34 8.64 7.94
C ARG A 190 12.35 7.73 6.70
N ALA A 191 12.53 6.42 6.87
CA ALA A 191 12.56 5.47 5.77
C ALA A 191 11.21 5.34 5.04
N TYR A 192 10.12 5.81 5.62
CA TYR A 192 8.83 5.91 4.93
C TYR A 192 8.79 6.99 3.86
N LYS A 193 9.69 7.97 3.92
CA LYS A 193 9.74 9.05 2.93
C LYS A 193 10.77 8.77 1.84
N MET A 194 10.33 8.71 0.60
CA MET A 194 11.22 8.57 -0.55
C MET A 194 12.17 9.75 -0.66
N GLN A 195 13.46 9.45 -0.87
CA GLN A 195 14.51 10.46 -1.02
C GLN A 195 14.67 10.96 -2.46
N THR A 196 13.95 10.37 -3.40
CA THR A 196 13.96 10.73 -4.83
C THR A 196 12.57 11.17 -5.29
N ARG A 197 12.51 11.94 -6.38
CA ARG A 197 11.22 12.29 -6.98
C ARG A 197 10.40 11.05 -7.29
N PRO A 198 9.10 11.11 -7.01
CA PRO A 198 8.25 12.25 -6.60
C PRO A 198 8.18 12.54 -5.08
N TYR A 199 9.14 12.11 -4.26
CA TYR A 199 9.25 12.35 -2.81
C TYR A 199 8.03 11.91 -1.99
N ILE A 200 7.43 10.81 -2.37
CA ILE A 200 6.23 10.28 -1.74
C ILE A 200 6.54 9.83 -0.31
N ASP A 201 5.64 10.14 0.61
CA ASP A 201 5.61 9.56 1.95
C ASP A 201 4.67 8.35 1.95
N MET A 202 5.15 7.18 2.38
CA MET A 202 4.35 5.95 2.42
C MET A 202 3.21 6.01 3.43
N ARG A 203 3.29 6.92 4.40
CA ARG A 203 2.19 7.19 5.36
C ARG A 203 1.01 7.84 4.65
N ASP A 204 1.27 8.79 3.75
CA ASP A 204 0.23 9.40 2.92
C ASP A 204 -0.40 8.37 1.99
N VAL A 205 0.41 7.45 1.43
CA VAL A 205 -0.09 6.34 0.60
C VAL A 205 -1.02 5.44 1.41
N ALA A 206 -0.61 5.03 2.60
CA ALA A 206 -1.40 4.19 3.49
C ALA A 206 -2.71 4.88 3.90
N GLU A 207 -2.65 6.18 4.21
CA GLU A 207 -3.82 6.97 4.60
C GLU A 207 -4.82 7.11 3.44
N TYR A 208 -4.38 7.51 2.25
CA TYR A 208 -5.28 7.62 1.09
C TYR A 208 -5.84 6.26 0.70
N LEU A 209 -5.03 5.20 0.74
CA LEU A 209 -5.50 3.85 0.46
C LEU A 209 -6.54 3.37 1.49
N ALA A 210 -6.29 3.59 2.78
CA ALA A 210 -7.25 3.23 3.83
C ALA A 210 -8.58 4.01 3.69
N LYS A 211 -8.52 5.29 3.30
CA LYS A 211 -9.71 6.10 2.99
C LYS A 211 -10.50 5.56 1.79
N GLU A 212 -9.82 5.18 0.71
CA GLU A 212 -10.49 4.63 -0.47
C GLU A 212 -11.11 3.25 -0.22
N LEU A 213 -10.45 2.43 0.59
CA LEU A 213 -10.96 1.12 1.01
C LEU A 213 -12.04 1.25 2.08
N GLY A 214 -12.10 2.35 2.85
CA GLY A 214 -12.98 2.52 4.01
C GLY A 214 -12.56 1.63 5.18
N ILE A 215 -11.26 1.50 5.46
CA ILE A 215 -10.73 0.61 6.48
C ILE A 215 -9.93 1.37 7.56
N ARG A 216 -9.59 0.67 8.63
CA ARG A 216 -8.80 1.22 9.73
C ARG A 216 -7.33 1.44 9.32
N LEU A 217 -6.76 2.59 9.70
CA LEU A 217 -5.34 2.87 9.69
C LEU A 217 -4.84 2.98 11.13
N VAL A 218 -3.83 2.20 11.50
CA VAL A 218 -3.18 2.29 12.82
C VAL A 218 -1.76 2.79 12.63
N LEU A 219 -1.42 3.88 13.32
CA LEU A 219 -0.09 4.47 13.34
C LEU A 219 0.54 4.16 14.70
N GLY A 220 1.61 3.39 14.71
CA GLY A 220 2.25 2.94 15.95
C GLY A 220 3.72 3.32 16.02
N ASP A 221 4.13 3.79 17.21
CA ASP A 221 5.53 4.06 17.52
C ASP A 221 5.71 4.19 19.05
N THR A 222 6.96 4.20 19.51
CA THR A 222 7.31 4.63 20.86
C THR A 222 7.07 6.14 21.03
N LEU A 223 7.37 6.92 19.99
CA LEU A 223 7.08 8.36 19.90
C LEU A 223 6.52 8.66 18.52
N LEU A 224 5.24 8.97 18.44
CA LEU A 224 4.59 9.41 17.21
C LEU A 224 5.10 10.79 16.78
N ARG A 225 5.04 11.07 15.48
CA ARG A 225 5.40 12.40 14.96
C ARG A 225 4.47 13.49 15.49
N VAL A 226 5.02 14.69 15.58
CA VAL A 226 4.25 15.87 16.00
C VAL A 226 3.10 16.17 15.03
N GLU A 227 3.31 15.93 13.71
CA GLU A 227 2.29 16.09 12.68
C GLU A 227 1.10 15.17 12.94
N THR A 228 1.37 13.89 13.24
CA THR A 228 0.34 12.88 13.55
C THR A 228 -0.48 13.27 14.78
N LEU A 229 0.19 13.67 15.86
CA LEU A 229 -0.47 14.14 17.09
C LEU A 229 -1.25 15.44 16.89
N TRP A 230 -0.79 16.30 15.98
CA TRP A 230 -1.49 17.52 15.63
C TRP A 230 -2.78 17.27 14.84
N GLU A 231 -2.74 16.35 13.87
CA GLU A 231 -3.92 15.98 13.08
C GLU A 231 -5.00 15.34 13.96
N GLU A 232 -4.62 14.46 14.91
CA GLU A 232 -5.54 13.88 15.89
C GLU A 232 -6.25 14.97 16.69
N LYS A 233 -5.51 15.97 17.20
CA LYS A 233 -6.10 17.09 17.97
C LYS A 233 -7.10 17.92 17.16
N LYS A 234 -6.99 17.92 15.83
CA LYS A 234 -7.94 18.58 14.93
C LYS A 234 -9.16 17.72 14.59
N GLY A 235 -9.20 16.47 15.05
CA GLY A 235 -10.28 15.53 14.74
C GLY A 235 -10.26 15.07 13.28
N ARG A 236 -9.04 14.95 12.73
CA ARG A 236 -8.81 14.45 11.38
C ARG A 236 -8.23 13.06 11.42
#